data_d56c526ae14e83ff9b74a2d8f5f784bb
#
_entry.id   d56c526ae14e83ff9b74a2d8f5f784bb
#
_cell.length_a   1.000
_cell.length_b   1.000
_cell.length_c   1.000
_cell.angle_alpha   90.00
_cell.angle_beta   90.00
_cell.angle_gamma   90.00
#
_symmetry.space_group_name_H-M   'P 1'
#
loop_
_entity.id
_entity.type
_entity.pdbx_description
1 polymer ?
#
loop_
_entity_poly.entity_id
_entity_poly.type
_entity_poly.pdbx_seq_one_letter_code
_entity_poly.pdbx_strand_id
1 'polypeptide(L)'
;MLKADKPVKEQIEDKERVGMVEHILENNEVVLIGKVVSDIKFSHKVYGEGFYTFELEVPRLSSSADILPVTISERILPSIGNVQGKVLEVLGQFRSYNQYEEGKNRLILTVFILEVKEVSEQELAKNKNYIY
;
A
#
# COMPACT_ATOMS: atom_id res chain seq x y z
N MET A 1 16.88 -17.39 -7.55
CA MET A 1 17.34 -17.27 -7.05
C MET A 1 17.39 -17.63 -6.60
N LEU A 2 16.85 -17.70 -6.63
CA LEU A 2 17.20 -17.81 -6.08
C LEU A 2 16.89 -18.28 -5.89
N LYS A 3 16.42 -18.53 -6.08
CA LYS A 3 16.50 -18.79 -5.75
C LYS A 3 15.90 -19.07 -5.48
N ALA A 4 15.39 -19.29 -5.59
CA ALA A 4 15.24 -19.34 -5.23
C ALA A 4 14.75 -19.75 -4.98
N ASP A 5 14.13 -19.96 -5.08
CA ASP A 5 14.13 -19.97 -4.56
C ASP A 5 13.81 -20.49 -3.86
N LYS A 6 13.20 -20.73 -3.52
CA LYS A 6 13.22 -20.91 -2.68
C LYS A 6 12.64 -20.78 -1.85
N PRO A 7 11.96 -20.85 -1.67
CA PRO A 7 11.25 -20.44 -0.70
C PRO A 7 11.68 -19.93 0.40
N VAL A 8 11.44 -19.33 0.99
CA VAL A 8 12.03 -18.78 1.89
C VAL A 8 12.35 -19.68 2.72
N LYS A 9 12.30 -20.17 2.42
CA LYS A 9 12.73 -21.08 2.92
C LYS A 9 13.64 -21.66 2.32
N GLU A 10 14.01 -21.99 1.56
CA GLU A 10 14.99 -22.32 0.98
C GLU A 10 15.65 -21.47 0.42
N GLN A 11 15.85 -20.96 0.29
CA GLN A 11 16.59 -20.13 -0.09
C GLN A 11 16.86 -19.37 0.73
N ILE A 12 16.49 -19.39 1.68
CA ILE A 12 16.90 -18.74 2.40
C ILE A 12 17.64 -19.28 2.97
N GLU A 13 17.72 -20.18 2.51
CA GLU A 13 18.32 -20.42 2.61
C GLU A 13 19.25 -20.34 2.10
N ASP A 14 19.13 -20.29 1.19
CA ASP A 14 19.89 -19.84 0.59
C ASP A 14 20.25 -19.26 0.49
N LYS A 15 20.03 -19.08 0.19
CA LYS A 15 20.30 -18.22 -0.02
C LYS A 15 20.39 -18.01 0.75
N GLU A 16 19.89 -18.37 0.93
CA GLU A 16 19.91 -17.92 1.50
C GLU A 16 20.10 -17.71 2.25
N ARG A 17 20.48 -17.87 2.40
CA ARG A 17 20.73 -17.19 2.80
C ARG A 17 21.03 -16.46 2.76
N VAL A 18 21.20 -16.36 1.95
CA VAL A 18 21.24 -15.56 1.50
C VAL A 18 20.80 -15.32 1.40
N GLY A 19 20.54 -15.06 0.98
CA GLY A 19 19.90 -14.58 0.59
C GLY A 19 19.08 -14.73 1.09
N MET A 20 18.71 -14.63 1.71
CA MET A 20 17.59 -14.62 2.22
C MET A 20 16.99 -13.35 2.63
N VAL A 21 17.42 -12.28 2.64
CA VAL A 21 16.99 -10.91 2.84
C VAL A 21 15.81 -10.57 1.98
N GLU A 22 15.83 -11.03 0.73
CA GLU A 22 14.71 -10.79 -0.17
C GLU A 22 13.39 -11.30 0.37
N HIS A 23 13.44 -12.48 0.98
CA HIS A 23 12.22 -13.06 1.52
C HIS A 23 11.69 -12.26 2.69
N ILE A 24 12.60 -11.67 3.47
CA ILE A 24 12.17 -10.81 4.56
C ILE A 24 11.45 -9.59 4.04
N LEU A 25 11.95 -9.01 2.95
CA LEU A 25 11.31 -7.83 2.37
C LEU A 25 9.92 -8.15 1.87
N GLU A 26 9.72 -9.37 1.39
CA GLU A 26 8.40 -9.77 0.89
C GLU A 26 7.38 -9.87 1.99
N ASN A 27 7.82 -9.96 3.25
CA ASN A 27 6.88 -10.05 4.35
C ASN A 27 6.17 -8.74 4.64
N ASN A 28 6.56 -7.66 3.97
CA ASN A 28 5.94 -6.36 4.19
C ASN A 28 5.12 -5.95 2.96
N GLU A 29 4.41 -6.89 2.38
CA GLU A 29 3.49 -6.58 1.29
C GLU A 29 2.07 -6.64 1.78
N VAL A 30 1.25 -5.76 1.24
CA VAL A 30 -0.16 -5.72 1.56
C VAL A 30 -0.94 -5.47 0.29
N VAL A 31 -2.07 -6.17 0.15
CA VAL A 31 -3.00 -5.96 -0.95
C VAL A 31 -4.30 -5.47 -0.36
N LEU A 32 -4.77 -4.34 -0.86
CA LEU A 32 -5.99 -3.72 -0.38
C LEU A 32 -6.91 -3.40 -1.54
N ILE A 33 -8.21 -3.53 -1.32
CA ILE A 33 -9.20 -3.01 -2.24
C ILE A 33 -10.06 -2.06 -1.44
N GLY A 34 -10.13 -0.81 -1.89
CA GLY A 34 -10.86 0.20 -1.15
C GLY A 34 -11.31 1.34 -2.04
N LYS A 35 -12.16 2.17 -1.46
CA LYS A 35 -12.71 3.32 -2.16
C LYS A 35 -11.99 4.58 -1.71
N VAL A 36 -11.64 5.44 -2.67
CA VAL A 36 -10.98 6.70 -2.35
C VAL A 36 -12.00 7.65 -1.75
N VAL A 37 -11.75 8.09 -0.52
CA VAL A 37 -12.72 8.92 0.20
C VAL A 37 -12.17 10.29 0.58
N SER A 38 -11.01 10.66 0.05
CA SER A 38 -10.45 11.99 0.31
C SER A 38 -9.83 12.55 -0.95
N ASP A 39 -9.54 13.85 -0.91
CA ASP A 39 -8.76 14.49 -1.97
C ASP A 39 -7.33 14.01 -1.92
N ILE A 40 -6.66 14.10 -3.06
CA ILE A 40 -5.22 13.81 -3.15
C ILE A 40 -4.48 15.06 -2.74
N LYS A 41 -3.54 14.90 -1.81
CA LYS A 41 -2.77 16.03 -1.30
C LYS A 41 -1.31 15.78 -1.47
N PHE A 42 -0.56 16.82 -1.84
CA PHE A 42 0.89 16.72 -1.90
C PHE A 42 1.45 16.47 -0.51
N SER A 43 2.38 15.53 -0.42
CA SER A 43 2.99 15.18 0.85
C SER A 43 4.42 15.71 0.96
N HIS A 44 5.30 15.25 0.06
CA HIS A 44 6.71 15.64 0.16
C HIS A 44 7.42 15.26 -1.12
N LYS A 45 8.69 15.66 -1.22
CA LYS A 45 9.58 15.30 -2.32
C LYS A 45 10.80 14.59 -1.80
N VAL A 46 11.26 13.58 -2.53
CA VAL A 46 12.53 12.92 -2.26
C VAL A 46 13.29 12.84 -3.57
N TYR A 47 14.45 13.48 -3.61
CA TYR A 47 15.30 13.48 -4.81
C TYR A 47 14.53 13.90 -6.05
N GLY A 48 13.70 14.93 -5.91
CA GLY A 48 12.96 15.46 -7.04
C GLY A 48 11.68 14.73 -7.38
N GLU A 49 11.40 13.62 -6.72
CA GLU A 49 10.17 12.86 -6.96
C GLU A 49 9.13 13.25 -5.92
N GLY A 50 7.94 13.62 -6.38
CA GLY A 50 6.87 14.03 -5.50
C GLY A 50 6.03 12.86 -5.05
N PHE A 51 5.52 12.96 -3.82
CA PHE A 51 4.66 11.94 -3.24
C PHE A 51 3.39 12.60 -2.74
N TYR A 52 2.29 11.88 -2.90
CA TYR A 52 0.95 12.37 -2.57
C TYR A 52 0.26 11.40 -1.65
N THR A 53 -0.68 11.89 -0.87
CA THR A 53 -1.44 11.05 0.07
C THR A 53 -2.93 11.22 -0.16
N PHE A 54 -3.65 10.15 0.11
CA PHE A 54 -5.11 10.18 0.16
C PHE A 54 -5.57 9.03 1.04
N GLU A 55 -6.88 8.92 1.23
CA GLU A 55 -7.45 7.93 2.14
C GLU A 55 -8.28 6.93 1.38
N LEU A 56 -8.10 5.65 1.73
CA LEU A 56 -8.90 4.55 1.22
C LEU A 56 -9.82 4.04 2.32
N GLU A 57 -11.07 3.83 1.96
CA GLU A 57 -12.01 3.16 2.83
C GLU A 57 -12.01 1.68 2.47
N VAL A 58 -11.53 0.84 3.39
CA VAL A 58 -11.36 -0.59 3.16
C VAL A 58 -12.37 -1.34 4.02
N PRO A 59 -13.28 -2.11 3.42
CA PRO A 59 -14.30 -2.81 4.21
C PRO A 59 -13.71 -3.89 5.09
N ARG A 60 -14.31 -4.05 6.25
CA ARG A 60 -14.01 -5.18 7.14
C ARG A 60 -14.99 -6.29 6.91
N LEU A 61 -14.78 -7.39 7.64
CA LEU A 61 -15.72 -8.49 7.64
C LEU A 61 -17.11 -8.08 8.11
N SER A 62 -17.16 -7.16 9.06
CA SER A 62 -18.42 -6.64 9.56
C SER A 62 -18.90 -5.51 8.64
N SER A 63 -19.95 -4.80 9.07
CA SER A 63 -20.44 -3.65 8.31
C SER A 63 -19.54 -2.44 8.43
N SER A 64 -18.52 -2.51 9.26
CA SER A 64 -17.59 -1.40 9.46
C SER A 64 -16.55 -1.35 8.35
N ALA A 65 -15.81 -0.24 8.31
CA ALA A 65 -14.70 -0.07 7.37
C ALA A 65 -13.57 0.65 8.07
N ASP A 66 -12.37 0.44 7.56
CA ASP A 66 -11.19 1.17 8.03
C ASP A 66 -10.84 2.26 7.04
N ILE A 67 -10.41 3.40 7.55
CA ILE A 67 -9.91 4.48 6.70
C ILE A 67 -8.39 4.46 6.84
N LEU A 68 -7.72 4.15 5.74
CA LEU A 68 -6.28 3.96 5.73
C LEU A 68 -5.61 5.02 4.89
N PRO A 69 -4.57 5.69 5.42
CA PRO A 69 -3.79 6.62 4.61
C PRO A 69 -2.86 5.86 3.68
N VAL A 70 -2.81 6.30 2.43
CA VAL A 70 -1.91 5.71 1.44
C VAL A 70 -1.06 6.80 0.83
N THR A 71 0.12 6.42 0.36
CA THR A 71 1.08 7.32 -0.26
C THR A 71 1.41 6.81 -1.64
N ILE A 72 1.38 7.70 -2.63
CA ILE A 72 1.62 7.31 -4.02
C ILE A 72 2.61 8.26 -4.66
N SER A 73 3.49 7.69 -5.49
CA SER A 73 4.48 8.48 -6.23
C SER A 73 3.82 9.20 -7.39
N GLU A 74 4.36 10.39 -7.72
CA GLU A 74 3.91 11.14 -8.88
C GLU A 74 4.06 10.35 -10.16
N ARG A 75 4.96 9.36 -10.19
CA ARG A 75 5.15 8.53 -11.38
C ARG A 75 3.98 7.60 -11.63
N ILE A 76 3.30 7.18 -10.58
CA ILE A 76 2.20 6.23 -10.67
C ILE A 76 0.86 6.96 -10.75
N LEU A 77 0.76 8.10 -10.09
CA LEU A 77 -0.49 8.81 -9.95
C LEU A 77 -1.23 9.08 -11.27
N PRO A 78 -0.53 9.49 -12.34
CA PRO A 78 -1.27 9.78 -13.59
C PRO A 78 -2.00 8.57 -14.17
N SER A 79 -1.59 7.36 -13.82
CA SER A 79 -2.22 6.16 -14.37
C SER A 79 -3.65 5.98 -13.89
N ILE A 80 -4.03 6.63 -12.79
CA ILE A 80 -5.36 6.50 -12.24
C ILE A 80 -6.18 7.79 -12.36
N GLY A 81 -5.55 8.90 -12.79
CA GLY A 81 -6.26 10.15 -13.04
C GLY A 81 -6.94 10.71 -11.81
N ASN A 82 -8.14 11.26 -12.00
CA ASN A 82 -8.93 11.77 -10.88
C ASN A 82 -9.53 10.57 -10.15
N VAL A 83 -9.07 10.33 -8.93
CA VAL A 83 -9.40 9.09 -8.25
C VAL A 83 -10.51 9.21 -7.22
N GLN A 84 -10.97 10.40 -6.90
CA GLN A 84 -11.97 10.55 -5.85
C GLN A 84 -13.23 9.75 -6.18
N GLY A 85 -13.65 8.91 -5.23
CA GLY A 85 -14.83 8.07 -5.42
C GLY A 85 -14.57 6.77 -6.14
N LYS A 86 -13.37 6.58 -6.68
CA LYS A 86 -13.04 5.34 -7.39
C LYS A 86 -12.65 4.25 -6.43
N VAL A 87 -12.81 3.01 -6.88
CA VAL A 87 -12.37 1.83 -6.13
C VAL A 87 -11.05 1.37 -6.73
N LEU A 88 -10.07 1.21 -5.87
CA LEU A 88 -8.72 0.85 -6.28
C LEU A 88 -8.29 -0.44 -5.63
N GLU A 89 -7.57 -1.25 -6.41
CA GLU A 89 -6.81 -2.36 -5.87
C GLU A 89 -5.37 -1.91 -5.76
N VAL A 90 -4.80 -2.00 -4.56
CA VAL A 90 -3.49 -1.46 -4.26
C VAL A 90 -2.59 -2.59 -3.77
N LEU A 91 -1.42 -2.70 -4.39
CA LEU A 91 -0.32 -3.50 -3.85
C LEU A 91 0.67 -2.52 -3.26
N GLY A 92 1.01 -2.70 -1.99
CA GLY A 92 1.88 -1.76 -1.34
C GLY A 92 2.65 -2.36 -0.18
N GLN A 93 3.29 -1.47 0.55
CA GLN A 93 4.05 -1.81 1.73
C GLN A 93 3.65 -0.86 2.85
N PHE A 94 3.63 -1.38 4.06
CA PHE A 94 3.48 -0.50 5.22
C PHE A 94 4.77 0.25 5.42
N ARG A 95 4.65 1.56 5.64
CA ARG A 95 5.78 2.41 5.95
C ARG A 95 5.38 3.39 7.03
N SER A 96 6.36 3.84 7.78
CA SER A 96 6.12 4.84 8.80
C SER A 96 7.13 5.97 8.63
N TYR A 97 6.72 7.15 9.06
CA TYR A 97 7.62 8.28 9.08
C TYR A 97 7.19 9.20 10.22
N ASN A 98 8.12 10.03 10.64
CA ASN A 98 7.84 11.00 11.67
C ASN A 98 7.40 12.31 11.04
N GLN A 99 6.29 12.84 11.53
CA GLN A 99 5.81 14.13 11.10
C GLN A 99 5.94 15.08 12.28
N TYR A 100 6.66 16.17 12.07
CA TYR A 100 6.86 17.16 13.11
C TYR A 100 5.83 18.27 12.95
N GLU A 101 5.02 18.45 13.95
CA GLU A 101 3.90 19.37 13.86
C GLU A 101 3.69 20.02 15.23
N GLU A 102 3.69 21.35 15.25
CA GLU A 102 3.44 22.10 16.48
C GLU A 102 4.32 21.66 17.64
N GLY A 103 5.61 21.44 17.33
CA GLY A 103 6.57 21.08 18.36
C GLY A 103 6.51 19.63 18.79
N LYS A 104 5.73 18.79 18.12
CA LYS A 104 5.58 17.39 18.48
C LYS A 104 5.90 16.50 17.32
N ASN A 105 6.55 15.38 17.62
CA ASN A 105 6.74 14.31 16.65
C ASN A 105 5.56 13.37 16.69
N ARG A 106 5.02 13.07 15.52
CA ARG A 106 3.95 12.08 15.40
C ARG A 106 4.42 11.00 14.44
N LEU A 107 4.22 9.76 14.84
CA LEU A 107 4.51 8.63 13.97
C LEU A 107 3.31 8.41 13.07
N ILE A 108 3.54 8.48 11.77
CA ILE A 108 2.47 8.28 10.77
C ILE A 108 2.73 6.95 10.09
N LEU A 109 1.70 6.11 10.08
CA LEU A 109 1.75 4.85 9.38
C LEU A 109 0.94 4.98 8.10
N THR A 110 1.51 4.55 6.98
CA THR A 110 0.86 4.67 5.69
C THR A 110 1.12 3.41 4.86
N VAL A 111 0.27 3.17 3.88
CA VAL A 111 0.53 2.14 2.87
C VAL A 111 1.18 2.82 1.68
N PHE A 112 2.41 2.46 1.41
CA PHE A 112 3.17 3.02 0.29
C PHE A 112 2.84 2.20 -0.95
N ILE A 113 2.24 2.84 -1.96
CA ILE A 113 1.70 2.15 -3.12
C ILE A 113 2.81 1.79 -4.09
N LEU A 114 2.91 0.51 -4.43
CA LEU A 114 3.83 0.01 -5.44
C LEU A 114 3.13 -0.17 -6.78
N GLU A 115 1.90 -0.66 -6.76
CA GLU A 115 1.10 -0.86 -7.95
C GLU A 115 -0.35 -0.55 -7.61
N VAL A 116 -1.09 -0.03 -8.56
CA VAL A 116 -2.48 0.32 -8.34
C VAL A 116 -3.25 0.15 -9.65
N LYS A 117 -4.50 -0.28 -9.53
CA LYS A 117 -5.40 -0.29 -10.68
C LYS A 117 -6.82 -0.01 -10.20
N GLU A 118 -7.60 0.56 -11.10
CA GLU A 118 -9.01 0.81 -10.81
C GLU A 118 -9.80 -0.47 -11.01
N VAL A 119 -10.72 -0.76 -10.08
CA VAL A 119 -11.58 -1.92 -10.17
C VAL A 119 -13.03 -1.48 -9.97
N SER A 120 -13.95 -2.39 -10.20
CA SER A 120 -15.36 -2.05 -10.11
C SER A 120 -15.84 -2.11 -8.67
N GLU A 121 -16.99 -1.48 -8.42
CA GLU A 121 -17.62 -1.59 -7.11
C GLU A 121 -17.99 -3.02 -6.80
N GLN A 122 -18.25 -3.81 -7.83
CA GLN A 122 -18.56 -5.22 -7.62
C GLN A 122 -17.36 -5.98 -7.08
N GLU A 123 -16.17 -5.61 -7.52
CA GLU A 123 -14.95 -6.20 -6.98
C GLU A 123 -14.81 -5.91 -5.49
N LEU A 124 -15.18 -4.70 -5.09
CA LEU A 124 -15.12 -4.35 -3.67
C LEU A 124 -16.08 -5.19 -2.85
N ALA A 125 -17.32 -5.32 -3.32
CA ALA A 125 -18.33 -6.12 -2.62
C ALA A 125 -17.93 -7.58 -2.56
N LYS A 126 -17.40 -8.09 -3.66
CA LYS A 126 -16.96 -9.48 -3.75
C LYS A 126 -15.85 -9.76 -2.77
N ASN A 127 -14.89 -8.84 -2.69
CA ASN A 127 -13.77 -8.99 -1.77
C ASN A 127 -14.25 -9.02 -0.33
N LYS A 128 -15.20 -8.18 0.00
CA LYS A 128 -15.76 -8.12 1.34
C LYS A 128 -16.43 -9.45 1.70
N ASN A 129 -17.16 -10.03 0.77
CA ASN A 129 -17.86 -11.28 1.03
C ASN A 129 -16.91 -12.47 1.06
N TYR A 130 -15.86 -12.40 0.30
CA TYR A 130 -14.93 -13.52 0.16
C TYR A 130 -14.22 -13.87 1.45
N ILE A 131 -14.03 -12.91 2.31
CA ILE A 131 -13.26 -13.12 3.53
C ILE A 131 -13.97 -14.09 4.48
N TYR A 132 -15.23 -14.30 4.30
CA TYR A 132 -15.92 -15.32 5.04
C TYR A 132 -15.72 -16.69 4.44
#